data_745eb08ff345dc9d81694f988aa6c493
#
_entry.id   745eb08ff345dc9d81694f988aa6c493
#
_cell.length_a   1.000
_cell.length_b   1.000
_cell.length_c   1.000
_cell.angle_alpha   90.00
_cell.angle_beta   90.00
_cell.angle_gamma   90.00
#
_symmetry.space_group_name_H-M   'P 1'
#
loop_
_entity.id
_entity.type
_entity.pdbx_description
1 polymer ?
#
loop_
_entity_poly.entity_id
_entity_poly.type
_entity_poly.pdbx_seq_one_letter_code
_entity_poly.pdbx_strand_id
1 'polypeptide(L)'
;EGQNKVIVDIYGENYKYDNTWSTVETAMIRHVITYQNAIGTSGNIQVNNGTVEYGVTNIREKEIISQQSLPNQISFKESYMISEKEENTVVYKYDMPITVNSKTTRRKTGEGSFKLTTMPKLTSLPIPQYQDIRGYWAEKDINRLFSLGVMDGESKYFNPRIPINRAEFAKAIVKACGLEVETEVQRPRSRKEVQEDIIFSDVDPNHPYYPYIKRVTELDLMNGTGYNTFGPDENLTKAQAVTILIRALGLEDITTFNLGRTFADEAQIPDWARKSIYVAEDLDIIDAEDNAIKPNVPLS
;
A
#
# COMPACT_ATOMS: atom_id res chain seq x y z
N GLU A 1 -18.00 39.67 -37.70
CA GLU A 1 -16.78 39.12 -37.10
C GLU A 1 -17.10 37.75 -36.54
N GLY A 2 -16.45 36.70 -37.11
CA GLY A 2 -16.70 35.33 -36.69
C GLY A 2 -16.17 35.09 -35.27
N GLN A 3 -16.93 34.41 -34.43
CA GLN A 3 -16.51 34.02 -33.11
C GLN A 3 -15.88 32.61 -33.17
N ASN A 4 -14.60 32.52 -32.84
CA ASN A 4 -13.94 31.24 -32.65
C ASN A 4 -14.20 30.75 -31.23
N LYS A 5 -14.53 29.48 -31.06
CA LYS A 5 -14.76 28.84 -29.78
C LYS A 5 -13.91 27.58 -29.66
N VAL A 6 -13.29 27.41 -28.51
CA VAL A 6 -12.62 26.16 -28.13
C VAL A 6 -13.34 25.62 -26.91
N ILE A 7 -13.73 24.36 -26.97
CA ILE A 7 -14.33 23.62 -25.87
C ILE A 7 -13.33 22.55 -25.52
N VAL A 8 -13.02 22.37 -24.22
CA VAL A 8 -12.13 21.33 -23.71
C VAL A 8 -12.90 20.55 -22.68
N ASP A 9 -13.15 19.29 -22.98
CA ASP A 9 -13.76 18.34 -22.07
C ASP A 9 -12.66 17.41 -21.54
N ILE A 10 -12.59 17.23 -20.23
CA ILE A 10 -11.57 16.42 -19.58
C ILE A 10 -12.28 15.30 -18.81
N TYR A 11 -11.89 14.08 -19.08
CA TYR A 11 -12.36 12.86 -18.40
C TYR A 11 -11.15 12.17 -17.78
N GLY A 12 -11.28 11.64 -16.58
CA GLY A 12 -10.15 10.95 -15.96
C GLY A 12 -10.61 9.92 -14.93
N GLU A 13 -9.81 8.89 -14.81
CA GLU A 13 -9.93 7.85 -13.80
C GLU A 13 -8.53 7.55 -13.27
N ASN A 14 -8.44 7.31 -11.97
CA ASN A 14 -7.19 6.94 -11.30
C ASN A 14 -7.44 5.75 -10.40
N TYR A 15 -6.63 4.71 -10.58
CA TYR A 15 -6.62 3.51 -9.75
C TYR A 15 -5.25 3.41 -9.10
N LYS A 16 -5.22 3.34 -7.77
CA LYS A 16 -3.98 3.21 -7.01
C LYS A 16 -4.09 2.04 -6.04
N TYR A 17 -3.10 1.17 -6.08
CA TYR A 17 -2.81 0.21 -5.04
C TYR A 17 -1.48 0.59 -4.42
N ASP A 18 -1.47 0.85 -3.12
CA ASP A 18 -0.29 1.36 -2.41
C ASP A 18 -0.12 0.64 -1.09
N ASN A 19 1.06 0.10 -0.87
CA ASN A 19 1.48 -0.46 0.40
C ASN A 19 2.96 -0.11 0.67
N THR A 20 3.49 -0.53 1.81
CA THR A 20 4.84 -0.16 2.23
C THR A 20 5.92 -0.63 1.26
N TRP A 21 5.70 -1.76 0.56
CA TRP A 21 6.70 -2.40 -0.30
C TRP A 21 6.40 -2.33 -1.78
N SER A 22 5.19 -1.96 -2.18
CA SER A 22 4.77 -1.91 -3.57
C SER A 22 3.71 -0.85 -3.80
N THR A 23 3.81 -0.13 -4.88
CA THR A 23 2.78 0.78 -5.37
C THR A 23 2.57 0.51 -6.84
N VAL A 24 1.31 0.35 -7.24
CA VAL A 24 0.90 0.38 -8.64
C VAL A 24 -0.18 1.45 -8.77
N GLU A 25 0.08 2.44 -9.59
CA GLU A 25 -0.85 3.52 -9.88
C GLU A 25 -1.06 3.60 -11.39
N THR A 26 -2.33 3.60 -11.80
CA THR A 26 -2.72 3.80 -13.20
C THR A 26 -3.69 4.96 -13.28
N ALA A 27 -3.26 6.05 -13.87
CA ALA A 27 -4.08 7.21 -14.16
C ALA A 27 -4.36 7.27 -15.67
N MET A 28 -5.63 7.36 -16.04
CA MET A 28 -6.06 7.59 -17.41
C MET A 28 -6.77 8.93 -17.50
N ILE A 29 -6.21 9.85 -18.28
CA ILE A 29 -6.79 11.17 -18.51
C ILE A 29 -7.02 11.33 -20.01
N ARG A 30 -8.25 11.63 -20.39
CA ARG A 30 -8.66 11.86 -21.77
C ARG A 30 -9.13 13.30 -21.92
N HIS A 31 -8.58 13.98 -22.91
CA HIS A 31 -8.97 15.33 -23.29
C HIS A 31 -9.62 15.30 -24.66
N VAL A 32 -10.78 15.95 -24.76
CA VAL A 32 -11.47 16.16 -26.04
C VAL A 32 -11.53 17.66 -26.28
N ILE A 33 -10.78 18.11 -27.26
CA ILE A 33 -10.72 19.53 -27.63
C ILE A 33 -11.52 19.70 -28.90
N THR A 34 -12.60 20.49 -28.83
CA THR A 34 -13.44 20.84 -29.96
C THR A 34 -13.17 22.28 -30.35
N TYR A 35 -12.68 22.47 -31.53
CA TYR A 35 -12.49 23.80 -32.15
C TYR A 35 -13.67 24.13 -33.06
N GLN A 36 -14.26 25.28 -32.87
CA GLN A 36 -15.33 25.80 -33.70
C GLN A 36 -14.89 27.12 -34.30
N ASN A 37 -14.87 27.20 -35.61
CA ASN A 37 -14.57 28.43 -36.35
C ASN A 37 -15.83 28.85 -37.10
N ALA A 38 -16.36 30.01 -36.76
CA ALA A 38 -17.50 30.61 -37.44
C ALA A 38 -17.00 31.54 -38.58
N ILE A 39 -17.30 31.17 -39.80
CA ILE A 39 -16.92 31.92 -41.00
C ILE A 39 -18.20 32.44 -41.69
N GLY A 40 -18.30 33.72 -41.92
CA GLY A 40 -19.44 34.31 -42.63
C GLY A 40 -19.79 35.73 -42.16
N THR A 41 -20.58 36.44 -42.92
CA THR A 41 -21.18 37.74 -42.58
C THR A 41 -22.62 37.53 -42.08
N SER A 42 -23.15 38.54 -41.39
CA SER A 42 -24.49 38.55 -40.76
C SER A 42 -25.56 37.90 -41.64
N GLY A 43 -26.06 36.72 -41.26
CA GLY A 43 -27.11 35.96 -41.96
C GLY A 43 -26.68 34.59 -42.53
N ASN A 44 -25.39 34.32 -42.72
CA ASN A 44 -24.91 33.04 -43.25
C ASN A 44 -23.59 32.60 -42.54
N ILE A 45 -23.70 32.14 -41.31
CA ILE A 45 -22.54 31.66 -40.53
C ILE A 45 -22.36 30.17 -40.79
N GLN A 46 -21.23 29.83 -41.40
CA GLN A 46 -20.80 28.43 -41.51
C GLN A 46 -19.88 28.08 -40.33
N VAL A 47 -20.24 27.11 -39.54
CA VAL A 47 -19.42 26.61 -38.44
C VAL A 47 -18.61 25.39 -38.89
N ASN A 48 -17.29 25.53 -38.88
CA ASN A 48 -16.36 24.42 -39.14
C ASN A 48 -15.85 23.87 -37.80
N ASN A 49 -16.15 22.61 -37.53
CA ASN A 49 -15.74 21.93 -36.30
C ASN A 49 -14.50 21.09 -36.58
N GLY A 50 -13.51 21.21 -35.71
CA GLY A 50 -12.37 20.32 -35.64
C GLY A 50 -12.30 19.68 -34.24
N THR A 51 -11.81 18.48 -34.16
CA THR A 51 -11.61 17.77 -32.89
C THR A 51 -10.18 17.29 -32.77
N VAL A 52 -9.62 17.43 -31.58
CA VAL A 52 -8.38 16.79 -31.14
C VAL A 52 -8.69 16.05 -29.85
N GLU A 53 -8.48 14.79 -29.88
CA GLU A 53 -8.66 13.90 -28.74
C GLU A 53 -7.31 13.31 -28.37
N TYR A 54 -6.90 13.39 -27.13
CA TYR A 54 -5.72 12.68 -26.65
C TYR A 54 -5.97 12.10 -25.26
N GLY A 55 -5.46 10.90 -25.08
CA GLY A 55 -5.48 10.18 -23.82
C GLY A 55 -4.05 10.01 -23.31
N VAL A 56 -3.86 10.21 -22.02
CA VAL A 56 -2.61 9.93 -21.34
C VAL A 56 -2.88 8.84 -20.32
N THR A 57 -2.15 7.74 -20.42
CA THR A 57 -2.11 6.69 -19.39
C THR A 57 -0.76 6.79 -18.71
N ASN A 58 -0.76 7.02 -17.40
CA ASN A 58 0.42 6.99 -16.55
C ASN A 58 0.38 5.71 -15.71
N ILE A 59 1.43 4.93 -15.76
CA ILE A 59 1.63 3.74 -14.91
C ILE A 59 2.86 4.01 -14.06
N ARG A 60 2.69 4.00 -12.74
CA ARG A 60 3.78 4.10 -11.78
C ARG A 60 3.88 2.80 -11.00
N GLU A 61 5.06 2.23 -11.00
CA GLU A 61 5.40 1.02 -10.26
C GLU A 61 6.49 1.33 -9.25
N LYS A 62 6.31 0.84 -8.04
CA LYS A 62 7.30 0.88 -6.97
C LYS A 62 7.48 -0.54 -6.44
N GLU A 63 8.70 -0.98 -6.36
CA GLU A 63 9.05 -2.30 -5.87
C GLU A 63 10.29 -2.23 -4.95
N ILE A 64 10.39 -3.19 -4.03
CA ILE A 64 11.58 -3.35 -3.22
C ILE A 64 12.45 -4.41 -3.86
N ILE A 65 13.67 -4.01 -4.15
CA ILE A 65 14.69 -4.90 -4.71
C ILE A 65 15.82 -5.12 -3.70
N SER A 66 16.28 -6.37 -3.62
CA SER A 66 17.51 -6.68 -2.88
C SER A 66 18.70 -6.26 -3.73
N GLN A 67 19.59 -5.46 -3.17
CA GLN A 67 20.80 -5.05 -3.86
C GLN A 67 21.81 -6.19 -3.86
N GLN A 68 22.07 -6.75 -5.03
CA GLN A 68 23.21 -7.64 -5.22
C GLN A 68 24.50 -6.81 -5.31
N SER A 69 25.58 -7.30 -4.69
CA SER A 69 26.89 -6.66 -4.82
C SER A 69 27.34 -6.67 -6.28
N LEU A 70 27.25 -5.54 -6.93
CA LEU A 70 27.79 -5.34 -8.27
C LEU A 70 29.26 -4.85 -8.16
N PRO A 71 30.19 -5.36 -9.00
CA PRO A 71 31.61 -5.02 -8.91
C PRO A 71 31.94 -3.51 -9.02
N ASN A 72 31.03 -2.74 -9.63
CA ASN A 72 31.23 -1.33 -9.94
C ASN A 72 30.36 -0.37 -9.08
N GLN A 73 29.67 -0.90 -8.06
CA GLN A 73 28.86 -0.08 -7.17
C GLN A 73 29.26 -0.34 -5.72
N ILE A 74 29.37 0.74 -4.94
CA ILE A 74 29.46 0.62 -3.50
C ILE A 74 28.09 0.13 -3.02
N SER A 75 27.96 -1.17 -2.81
CA SER A 75 26.77 -1.77 -2.25
C SER A 75 27.09 -2.39 -0.92
N PHE A 76 26.24 -2.16 0.06
CA PHE A 76 26.33 -2.90 1.32
C PHE A 76 25.66 -4.27 1.09
N LYS A 77 26.35 -5.32 1.51
CA LYS A 77 25.80 -6.68 1.49
C LYS A 77 24.45 -6.69 2.19
N GLU A 78 23.41 -7.24 1.51
CA GLU A 78 22.05 -7.37 2.05
C GLU A 78 21.27 -6.04 2.23
N SER A 79 21.63 -4.99 1.46
CA SER A 79 20.84 -3.76 1.43
C SER A 79 19.61 -3.90 0.54
N TYR A 80 18.59 -3.13 0.87
CA TYR A 80 17.37 -3.01 0.08
C TYR A 80 17.29 -1.64 -0.58
N MET A 81 16.66 -1.59 -1.74
CA MET A 81 16.40 -0.37 -2.48
C MET A 81 14.94 -0.35 -2.91
N ILE A 82 14.36 0.85 -2.95
CA ILE A 82 13.12 1.09 -3.65
C ILE A 82 13.45 1.46 -5.08
N SER A 83 12.87 0.74 -6.03
CA SER A 83 12.88 1.05 -7.46
C SER A 83 11.54 1.65 -7.83
N GLU A 84 11.52 2.91 -8.25
CA GLU A 84 10.33 3.60 -8.76
C GLU A 84 10.48 3.78 -10.27
N LYS A 85 9.54 3.24 -11.02
CA LYS A 85 9.48 3.32 -12.49
C LYS A 85 8.18 3.97 -12.90
N GLU A 86 8.26 4.83 -13.90
CA GLU A 86 7.10 5.49 -14.45
C GLU A 86 7.06 5.30 -15.96
N GLU A 87 5.89 4.96 -16.46
CA GLU A 87 5.61 4.75 -17.86
C GLU A 87 4.40 5.57 -18.27
N ASN A 88 4.59 6.44 -19.26
CA ASN A 88 3.54 7.27 -19.82
C ASN A 88 3.25 6.84 -21.26
N THR A 89 2.01 6.51 -21.55
CA THR A 89 1.54 6.24 -22.89
C THR A 89 0.58 7.36 -23.32
N VAL A 90 0.87 7.99 -24.42
CA VAL A 90 0.01 9.01 -25.02
C VAL A 90 -0.58 8.45 -26.30
N VAL A 91 -1.91 8.50 -26.40
CA VAL A 91 -2.66 8.14 -27.61
C VAL A 91 -3.38 9.40 -28.09
N TYR A 92 -3.30 9.70 -29.36
CA TYR A 92 -3.98 10.87 -29.91
C TYR A 92 -4.69 10.54 -31.22
N LYS A 93 -5.78 11.30 -31.44
CA LYS A 93 -6.55 11.29 -32.66
C LYS A 93 -7.00 12.71 -32.97
N TYR A 94 -6.94 13.10 -34.22
CA TYR A 94 -7.44 14.40 -34.63
C TYR A 94 -8.20 14.34 -35.95
N ASP A 95 -9.16 15.27 -36.09
CA ASP A 95 -9.93 15.51 -37.27
C ASP A 95 -10.13 17.03 -37.38
N MET A 96 -9.33 17.67 -38.23
CA MET A 96 -9.27 19.11 -38.37
C MET A 96 -9.67 19.58 -39.77
N PRO A 97 -10.50 20.63 -39.91
CA PRO A 97 -10.82 21.21 -41.20
C PRO A 97 -9.61 21.96 -41.74
N ILE A 98 -9.32 21.79 -43.03
CA ILE A 98 -8.37 22.62 -43.76
C ILE A 98 -9.19 23.68 -44.55
N THR A 99 -8.98 24.93 -44.18
CA THR A 99 -9.69 26.06 -44.76
C THR A 99 -8.77 26.85 -45.71
N VAL A 100 -9.18 27.01 -46.96
CA VAL A 100 -8.49 27.84 -47.96
C VAL A 100 -9.47 28.88 -48.45
N ASN A 101 -9.07 30.15 -48.44
CA ASN A 101 -9.91 31.29 -48.84
C ASN A 101 -11.30 31.27 -48.16
N SER A 102 -11.31 31.07 -46.84
CA SER A 102 -12.54 31.03 -46.02
C SER A 102 -13.53 29.89 -46.38
N LYS A 103 -13.11 28.89 -47.15
CA LYS A 103 -13.92 27.71 -47.44
C LYS A 103 -13.17 26.46 -46.95
N THR A 104 -13.89 25.58 -46.28
CA THR A 104 -13.33 24.25 -45.94
C THR A 104 -13.20 23.43 -47.20
N THR A 105 -11.96 23.09 -47.56
CA THR A 105 -11.67 22.36 -48.80
C THR A 105 -11.51 20.86 -48.57
N ARG A 106 -11.02 20.46 -47.41
CA ARG A 106 -10.89 19.06 -47.00
C ARG A 106 -10.66 18.97 -45.51
N ARG A 107 -10.67 17.75 -45.00
CA ARG A 107 -10.32 17.45 -43.61
C ARG A 107 -8.95 16.76 -43.54
N LYS A 108 -8.19 17.03 -42.48
CA LYS A 108 -6.96 16.33 -42.13
C LYS A 108 -7.24 15.52 -40.89
N THR A 109 -7.14 14.22 -41.05
CA THR A 109 -7.28 13.23 -39.94
C THR A 109 -5.96 12.58 -39.69
N GLY A 110 -5.75 12.15 -38.47
CA GLY A 110 -4.61 11.32 -38.08
C GLY A 110 -4.78 10.79 -36.66
N GLU A 111 -4.08 9.72 -36.41
CA GLU A 111 -4.00 9.08 -35.08
C GLU A 111 -2.60 8.55 -34.87
N GLY A 112 -2.23 8.35 -33.61
CA GLY A 112 -0.95 7.77 -33.25
C GLY A 112 -0.83 7.59 -31.75
N SER A 113 0.25 6.94 -31.38
CA SER A 113 0.62 6.76 -29.99
C SER A 113 2.13 6.85 -29.83
N PHE A 114 2.58 7.25 -28.67
CA PHE A 114 3.97 7.17 -28.27
C PHE A 114 4.07 6.85 -26.78
N LYS A 115 5.16 6.20 -26.43
CA LYS A 115 5.45 5.75 -25.08
C LYS A 115 6.70 6.43 -24.55
N LEU A 116 6.62 6.92 -23.33
CA LEU A 116 7.74 7.49 -22.60
C LEU A 116 7.95 6.66 -21.33
N THR A 117 9.09 6.02 -21.23
CA THR A 117 9.48 5.27 -20.03
C THR A 117 10.63 5.99 -19.35
N THR A 118 10.49 6.28 -18.07
CA THR A 118 11.57 6.86 -17.28
C THR A 118 12.57 5.79 -16.87
N MET A 119 13.83 6.19 -16.68
CA MET A 119 14.79 5.33 -16.01
C MET A 119 14.34 5.12 -14.56
N PRO A 120 14.43 3.89 -14.01
CA PRO A 120 14.06 3.64 -12.63
C PRO A 120 14.84 4.55 -11.68
N LYS A 121 14.12 5.22 -10.79
CA LYS A 121 14.73 5.96 -9.68
C LYS A 121 15.00 4.97 -8.55
N LEU A 122 16.26 4.82 -8.18
CA LEU A 122 16.67 3.92 -7.12
C LEU A 122 16.95 4.71 -5.84
N THR A 123 16.29 4.31 -4.74
CA THR A 123 16.48 4.92 -3.42
C THR A 123 16.94 3.84 -2.45
N SER A 124 18.15 3.97 -1.90
CA SER A 124 18.68 3.05 -0.90
C SER A 124 17.92 3.18 0.41
N LEU A 125 17.58 2.05 1.01
CA LEU A 125 16.93 1.98 2.31
C LEU A 125 17.96 1.88 3.43
N PRO A 126 17.63 2.34 4.65
CA PRO A 126 18.53 2.22 5.81
C PRO A 126 18.74 0.75 6.16
N ILE A 127 19.93 0.43 6.67
CA ILE A 127 20.29 -0.90 7.15
C ILE A 127 20.42 -0.82 8.67
N PRO A 128 19.81 -1.74 9.43
CA PRO A 128 19.98 -1.78 10.87
C PRO A 128 21.42 -2.20 11.24
N GLN A 129 21.84 -1.79 12.42
CA GLN A 129 23.14 -2.16 12.96
C GLN A 129 22.99 -3.06 14.20
N TYR A 130 22.04 -3.98 14.17
CA TYR A 130 21.84 -4.91 15.26
C TYR A 130 23.02 -5.88 15.39
N GLN A 131 23.51 -6.05 16.61
CA GLN A 131 24.70 -6.88 16.89
C GLN A 131 24.35 -8.35 17.14
N ASP A 132 23.13 -8.61 17.56
CA ASP A 132 22.66 -9.91 18.06
C ASP A 132 21.89 -10.76 17.04
N ILE A 133 21.70 -10.24 15.83
CA ILE A 133 21.03 -10.98 14.74
C ILE A 133 22.00 -11.54 13.70
N ARG A 134 23.29 -11.23 13.81
CA ARG A 134 24.29 -11.70 12.83
C ARG A 134 24.37 -13.22 12.80
N GLY A 135 24.07 -13.81 11.66
CA GLY A 135 23.99 -15.27 11.50
C GLY A 135 22.73 -15.90 12.10
N TYR A 136 21.79 -15.10 12.59
CA TYR A 136 20.51 -15.59 13.04
C TYR A 136 19.64 -15.97 11.82
N TRP A 137 18.82 -17.01 11.95
CA TRP A 137 18.04 -17.53 10.81
C TRP A 137 17.14 -16.48 10.16
N ALA A 138 16.56 -15.56 10.96
CA ALA A 138 15.66 -14.49 10.50
C ALA A 138 16.39 -13.15 10.20
N GLU A 139 17.73 -13.12 10.19
CA GLU A 139 18.50 -11.89 9.98
C GLU A 139 18.02 -11.09 8.76
N LYS A 140 17.76 -11.76 7.64
CA LYS A 140 17.32 -11.11 6.40
C LYS A 140 15.95 -10.47 6.53
N ASP A 141 15.02 -11.16 7.19
CA ASP A 141 13.65 -10.66 7.35
C ASP A 141 13.58 -9.51 8.35
N ILE A 142 14.35 -9.59 9.44
CA ILE A 142 14.49 -8.49 10.40
C ILE A 142 15.08 -7.26 9.71
N ASN A 143 16.15 -7.43 8.92
CA ASN A 143 16.75 -6.33 8.16
C ASN A 143 15.78 -5.72 7.17
N ARG A 144 14.97 -6.54 6.50
CA ARG A 144 13.93 -6.08 5.58
C ARG A 144 12.86 -5.26 6.28
N LEU A 145 12.29 -5.78 7.39
CA LEU A 145 11.26 -5.10 8.16
C LEU A 145 11.76 -3.76 8.72
N PHE A 146 13.02 -3.71 9.19
CA PHE A 146 13.65 -2.46 9.59
C PHE A 146 13.80 -1.49 8.43
N SER A 147 14.36 -1.95 7.30
CA SER A 147 14.57 -1.10 6.12
C SER A 147 13.28 -0.50 5.60
N LEU A 148 12.16 -1.20 5.77
CA LEU A 148 10.81 -0.73 5.43
C LEU A 148 10.18 0.19 6.49
N GLY A 149 10.85 0.42 7.61
CA GLY A 149 10.32 1.23 8.71
C GLY A 149 9.20 0.56 9.50
N VAL A 150 9.01 -0.76 9.34
CA VAL A 150 8.03 -1.54 10.11
C VAL A 150 8.49 -1.67 11.55
N MET A 151 9.80 -1.90 11.75
CA MET A 151 10.45 -1.97 13.06
C MET A 151 11.34 -0.74 13.29
N ASP A 152 11.42 -0.28 14.52
CA ASP A 152 12.30 0.82 14.90
C ASP A 152 13.71 0.30 15.24
N GLY A 153 14.73 1.10 14.94
CA GLY A 153 16.13 0.71 15.09
C GLY A 153 16.93 1.59 16.03
N GLU A 154 16.34 2.12 17.08
CA GLU A 154 17.04 2.95 18.06
C GLU A 154 18.03 2.16 18.94
N SER A 155 17.75 0.86 19.12
CA SER A 155 18.60 -0.06 19.89
C SER A 155 19.71 -0.67 19.02
N LYS A 156 20.85 -0.99 19.66
CA LYS A 156 21.92 -1.80 19.05
C LYS A 156 21.61 -3.31 19.08
N TYR A 157 20.56 -3.71 19.77
CA TYR A 157 20.15 -5.11 19.94
C TYR A 157 18.69 -5.24 19.55
N PHE A 158 18.39 -6.25 18.77
CA PHE A 158 17.03 -6.60 18.37
C PHE A 158 16.35 -7.48 19.43
N ASN A 159 17.13 -8.32 20.10
CA ASN A 159 16.67 -9.30 21.09
C ASN A 159 15.64 -10.30 20.53
N PRO A 160 15.98 -11.11 19.53
CA PRO A 160 15.03 -11.96 18.79
C PRO A 160 14.34 -13.05 19.62
N ARG A 161 14.72 -13.21 20.90
CA ARG A 161 14.12 -14.18 21.82
C ARG A 161 13.16 -13.55 22.83
N ILE A 162 13.03 -12.24 22.83
CA ILE A 162 12.06 -11.54 23.67
C ILE A 162 10.72 -11.55 22.95
N PRO A 163 9.65 -12.05 23.58
CA PRO A 163 8.33 -12.01 22.99
C PRO A 163 7.88 -10.58 22.71
N ILE A 164 7.25 -10.37 21.56
CA ILE A 164 6.65 -9.10 21.19
C ILE A 164 5.34 -8.89 21.98
N ASN A 165 5.11 -7.68 22.45
CA ASN A 165 3.84 -7.33 23.07
C ASN A 165 2.80 -6.90 22.04
N ARG A 166 1.54 -6.82 22.48
CA ARG A 166 0.39 -6.52 21.60
C ARG A 166 0.44 -5.12 21.01
N ALA A 167 0.92 -4.12 21.77
CA ALA A 167 1.05 -2.75 21.28
C ALA A 167 2.14 -2.59 20.22
N GLU A 168 3.29 -3.23 20.41
CA GLU A 168 4.37 -3.29 19.42
C GLU A 168 3.93 -3.97 18.13
N PHE A 169 3.19 -5.08 18.25
CA PHE A 169 2.67 -5.81 17.09
C PHE A 169 1.61 -5.00 16.34
N ALA A 170 0.72 -4.27 17.05
CA ALA A 170 -0.23 -3.35 16.43
C ALA A 170 0.48 -2.29 15.57
N LYS A 171 1.55 -1.69 16.11
CA LYS A 171 2.38 -0.75 15.36
C LYS A 171 3.02 -1.39 14.13
N ALA A 172 3.58 -2.60 14.29
CA ALA A 172 4.22 -3.32 13.19
C ALA A 172 3.23 -3.63 12.07
N ILE A 173 2.02 -4.11 12.38
CA ILE A 173 0.96 -4.38 11.40
C ILE A 173 0.54 -3.11 10.66
N VAL A 174 0.27 -2.02 11.38
CA VAL A 174 -0.12 -0.74 10.76
C VAL A 174 0.95 -0.26 9.78
N LYS A 175 2.21 -0.30 10.19
CA LYS A 175 3.33 0.11 9.34
C LYS A 175 3.55 -0.84 8.17
N ALA A 176 3.47 -2.15 8.40
CA ALA A 176 3.62 -3.16 7.35
C ALA A 176 2.55 -3.03 6.26
N CYS A 177 1.30 -2.78 6.65
CA CYS A 177 0.19 -2.60 5.72
C CYS A 177 0.11 -1.19 5.12
N GLY A 178 1.00 -0.25 5.52
CA GLY A 178 0.97 1.14 5.05
C GLY A 178 -0.30 1.90 5.46
N LEU A 179 -0.91 1.51 6.59
CA LEU A 179 -2.14 2.13 7.06
C LEU A 179 -1.84 3.51 7.65
N GLU A 180 -2.62 4.50 7.23
CA GLU A 180 -2.53 5.83 7.79
C GLU A 180 -3.02 5.84 9.23
N VAL A 181 -2.27 6.51 10.11
CA VAL A 181 -2.67 6.81 11.48
C VAL A 181 -2.89 8.30 11.61
N GLU A 182 -3.93 8.70 12.34
CA GLU A 182 -4.13 10.10 12.68
C GLU A 182 -3.02 10.52 13.64
N THR A 183 -1.97 11.15 13.11
CA THR A 183 -1.00 11.87 13.94
C THR A 183 -1.60 13.19 14.33
N GLU A 184 -2.21 13.24 15.50
CA GLU A 184 -2.72 14.49 16.00
C GLU A 184 -1.59 15.47 16.24
N VAL A 185 -1.68 16.59 15.54
CA VAL A 185 -0.97 17.81 15.94
C VAL A 185 -1.34 18.08 17.41
N GLN A 186 -0.35 18.15 18.29
CA GLN A 186 -0.50 18.40 19.73
C GLN A 186 -1.30 19.70 19.97
N ARG A 187 -2.62 19.63 19.87
CA ARG A 187 -3.51 20.67 20.37
C ARG A 187 -3.88 20.29 21.81
N PRO A 188 -3.85 21.23 22.75
CA PRO A 188 -4.36 20.95 24.09
C PRO A 188 -5.84 20.58 23.96
N ARG A 189 -6.16 19.32 24.22
CA ARG A 189 -7.53 18.79 24.16
C ARG A 189 -8.28 19.16 25.42
N SER A 190 -9.58 19.38 25.30
CA SER A 190 -10.45 19.50 26.46
C SER A 190 -10.59 18.13 27.16
N ARG A 191 -10.86 18.17 28.49
CA ARG A 191 -11.10 16.92 29.24
C ARG A 191 -12.23 16.06 28.67
N LYS A 192 -13.20 16.68 28.00
CA LYS A 192 -14.33 16.00 27.35
C LYS A 192 -13.89 15.27 26.07
N GLU A 193 -13.06 15.91 25.24
CA GLU A 193 -12.51 15.30 24.01
C GLU A 193 -11.61 14.10 24.34
N VAL A 194 -10.79 14.19 25.39
CA VAL A 194 -9.97 13.06 25.84
C VAL A 194 -10.83 11.88 26.31
N GLN A 195 -11.99 12.13 26.91
CA GLN A 195 -12.86 11.06 27.40
C GLN A 195 -13.67 10.38 26.29
N GLU A 196 -13.96 11.07 25.21
CA GLU A 196 -14.62 10.50 24.02
C GLU A 196 -13.67 9.61 23.19
N ASP A 197 -12.36 9.79 23.34
CA ASP A 197 -11.33 9.03 22.62
C ASP A 197 -10.85 7.75 23.34
N ILE A 198 -11.31 7.48 24.56
CA ILE A 198 -10.93 6.26 25.28
C ILE A 198 -11.59 5.05 24.63
N ILE A 199 -10.78 4.28 23.88
CA ILE A 199 -11.22 3.05 23.23
C ILE A 199 -11.16 1.87 24.21
N PHE A 200 -10.10 1.82 25.02
CA PHE A 200 -9.86 0.81 26.06
C PHE A 200 -9.45 1.48 27.36
N SER A 201 -9.90 0.93 28.48
CA SER A 201 -9.64 1.50 29.81
C SER A 201 -8.18 1.39 30.26
N ASP A 202 -7.41 0.48 29.65
CA ASP A 202 -6.01 0.18 29.94
C ASP A 202 -5.03 0.83 28.93
N VAL A 203 -5.52 1.66 27.99
CA VAL A 203 -4.69 2.36 27.01
C VAL A 203 -4.91 3.88 27.17
N ASP A 204 -3.90 4.57 27.68
CA ASP A 204 -3.92 6.03 27.77
C ASP A 204 -3.88 6.66 26.37
N PRO A 205 -4.75 7.66 26.06
CA PRO A 205 -4.71 8.39 24.79
C PRO A 205 -3.36 9.04 24.47
N ASN A 206 -2.52 9.30 25.49
CA ASN A 206 -1.15 9.80 25.29
C ASN A 206 -0.11 8.67 25.14
N HIS A 207 -0.52 7.43 25.19
CA HIS A 207 0.39 6.28 25.00
C HIS A 207 1.01 6.32 23.60
N PRO A 208 2.32 6.11 23.44
CA PRO A 208 3.00 6.19 22.14
C PRO A 208 2.40 5.28 21.05
N TYR A 209 1.80 4.18 21.44
CA TYR A 209 1.17 3.22 20.54
C TYR A 209 -0.35 3.41 20.39
N TYR A 210 -0.95 4.37 21.09
CA TYR A 210 -2.40 4.64 21.03
C TYR A 210 -2.93 4.80 19.60
N PRO A 211 -2.31 5.61 18.69
CA PRO A 211 -2.81 5.76 17.31
C PRO A 211 -2.84 4.44 16.54
N TYR A 212 -1.86 3.59 16.79
CA TYR A 212 -1.77 2.28 16.13
C TYR A 212 -2.80 1.29 16.68
N ILE A 213 -3.00 1.27 18.02
CA ILE A 213 -4.03 0.46 18.68
C ILE A 213 -5.42 0.88 18.20
N LYS A 214 -5.69 2.18 18.16
CA LYS A 214 -6.93 2.74 17.61
C LYS A 214 -7.16 2.23 16.19
N ARG A 215 -6.14 2.35 15.33
CA ARG A 215 -6.25 2.00 13.92
C ARG A 215 -6.51 0.51 13.67
N VAL A 216 -5.80 -0.39 14.36
CA VAL A 216 -6.03 -1.84 14.20
C VAL A 216 -7.38 -2.28 14.75
N THR A 217 -7.92 -1.56 15.74
CA THR A 217 -9.25 -1.83 16.30
C THR A 217 -10.36 -1.33 15.36
N GLU A 218 -10.23 -0.14 14.80
CA GLU A 218 -11.17 0.41 13.81
C GLU A 218 -11.32 -0.48 12.55
N LEU A 219 -10.25 -1.19 12.20
CA LEU A 219 -10.21 -2.09 11.06
C LEU A 219 -10.51 -3.55 11.42
N ASP A 220 -10.92 -3.83 12.66
CA ASP A 220 -11.15 -5.19 13.17
C ASP A 220 -9.95 -6.15 13.02
N LEU A 221 -8.73 -5.62 12.85
CA LEU A 221 -7.51 -6.43 12.75
C LEU A 221 -7.11 -7.01 14.11
N MET A 222 -7.22 -6.20 15.17
CA MET A 222 -6.96 -6.61 16.55
C MET A 222 -8.09 -6.15 17.46
N ASN A 223 -8.56 -7.06 18.30
CA ASN A 223 -9.58 -6.79 19.31
C ASN A 223 -8.98 -6.83 20.73
N GLY A 224 -9.72 -6.34 21.71
CA GLY A 224 -9.33 -6.44 23.12
C GLY A 224 -9.22 -7.88 23.64
N THR A 225 -8.55 -8.07 24.79
CA THR A 225 -8.39 -9.35 25.47
C THR A 225 -9.48 -9.61 26.52
N GLY A 226 -10.23 -8.55 26.90
CA GLY A 226 -11.26 -8.63 27.93
C GLY A 226 -12.29 -7.52 27.81
N TYR A 227 -13.09 -7.34 28.88
CA TYR A 227 -14.08 -6.28 28.91
C TYR A 227 -13.42 -4.91 28.93
N ASN A 228 -13.49 -4.19 27.80
CA ASN A 228 -12.93 -2.85 27.62
C ASN A 228 -11.42 -2.74 27.91
N THR A 229 -10.66 -3.82 27.67
CA THR A 229 -9.20 -3.86 27.84
C THR A 229 -8.53 -4.37 26.56
N PHE A 230 -7.42 -3.75 26.17
CA PHE A 230 -6.60 -4.16 25.02
C PHE A 230 -5.45 -5.09 25.42
N GLY A 231 -4.89 -4.89 26.59
CA GLY A 231 -3.68 -5.59 27.05
C GLY A 231 -2.42 -5.16 26.30
N PRO A 232 -2.05 -3.87 26.25
CA PRO A 232 -0.96 -3.36 25.42
C PRO A 232 0.38 -4.04 25.72
N ASP A 233 0.67 -4.32 26.97
CA ASP A 233 1.93 -4.92 27.43
C ASP A 233 1.88 -6.45 27.50
N GLU A 234 0.75 -7.08 27.19
CA GLU A 234 0.64 -8.53 27.17
C GLU A 234 1.40 -9.11 25.98
N ASN A 235 2.09 -10.25 26.20
CA ASN A 235 2.76 -10.96 25.12
C ASN A 235 1.74 -11.55 24.15
N LEU A 236 2.03 -11.41 22.86
CA LEU A 236 1.21 -12.00 21.81
C LEU A 236 1.49 -13.48 21.65
N THR A 237 0.45 -14.32 21.57
CA THR A 237 0.62 -15.75 21.27
C THR A 237 0.69 -15.99 19.76
N LYS A 238 1.26 -17.15 19.35
CA LYS A 238 1.34 -17.55 17.93
C LYS A 238 -0.06 -17.59 17.29
N ALA A 239 -1.07 -18.12 17.98
CA ALA A 239 -2.44 -18.17 17.47
C ALA A 239 -3.02 -16.77 17.23
N GLN A 240 -2.79 -15.83 18.15
CA GLN A 240 -3.23 -14.44 18.01
C GLN A 240 -2.54 -13.77 16.82
N ALA A 241 -1.22 -13.89 16.73
CA ALA A 241 -0.45 -13.30 15.63
C ALA A 241 -0.90 -13.80 14.26
N VAL A 242 -1.06 -15.12 14.12
CA VAL A 242 -1.52 -15.73 12.87
C VAL A 242 -2.91 -15.22 12.48
N THR A 243 -3.85 -15.15 13.44
CA THR A 243 -5.19 -14.63 13.16
C THR A 243 -5.15 -13.17 12.69
N ILE A 244 -4.33 -12.34 13.34
CA ILE A 244 -4.18 -10.94 12.94
C ILE A 244 -3.55 -10.81 11.54
N LEU A 245 -2.54 -11.63 11.23
CA LEU A 245 -1.92 -11.64 9.90
C LEU A 245 -2.91 -12.04 8.81
N ILE A 246 -3.70 -13.09 9.02
CA ILE A 246 -4.71 -13.52 8.05
C ILE A 246 -5.77 -12.43 7.82
N ARG A 247 -6.20 -11.71 8.86
CA ARG A 247 -7.06 -10.55 8.75
C ARG A 247 -6.42 -9.41 7.97
N ALA A 248 -5.20 -9.05 8.34
CA ALA A 248 -4.46 -7.97 7.68
C ALA A 248 -4.21 -8.23 6.18
N LEU A 249 -4.09 -9.51 5.80
CA LEU A 249 -3.96 -9.94 4.41
C LEU A 249 -5.32 -10.07 3.69
N GLY A 250 -6.45 -9.93 4.39
CA GLY A 250 -7.79 -10.09 3.81
C GLY A 250 -8.10 -11.53 3.40
N LEU A 251 -7.49 -12.52 4.07
CA LEU A 251 -7.59 -13.94 3.71
C LEU A 251 -8.62 -14.72 4.56
N GLU A 252 -9.42 -14.04 5.38
CA GLU A 252 -10.39 -14.68 6.29
C GLU A 252 -11.46 -15.50 5.55
N ASP A 253 -11.80 -15.09 4.32
CA ASP A 253 -12.85 -15.76 3.54
C ASP A 253 -12.33 -16.92 2.68
N ILE A 254 -11.01 -17.17 2.71
CA ILE A 254 -10.44 -18.30 1.97
C ILE A 254 -10.91 -19.60 2.60
N THR A 255 -11.36 -20.51 1.74
CA THR A 255 -11.71 -21.88 2.13
C THR A 255 -10.43 -22.73 2.15
N THR A 256 -10.15 -23.35 3.28
CA THR A 256 -9.00 -24.28 3.40
C THR A 256 -9.25 -25.55 2.58
N PHE A 257 -8.21 -26.02 1.89
CA PHE A 257 -8.29 -27.21 1.03
C PHE A 257 -8.09 -28.52 1.81
N ASN A 258 -7.57 -28.45 3.05
CA ASN A 258 -7.16 -29.61 3.86
C ASN A 258 -8.11 -29.93 5.02
N LEU A 259 -9.38 -30.11 4.73
CA LEU A 259 -10.41 -30.44 5.75
C LEU A 259 -10.20 -31.78 6.50
N GLY A 260 -9.20 -32.56 6.16
CA GLY A 260 -8.90 -33.83 6.80
C GLY A 260 -7.57 -33.87 7.56
N ARG A 261 -6.78 -32.79 7.54
CA ARG A 261 -5.52 -32.70 8.27
C ARG A 261 -5.77 -32.27 9.70
N THR A 262 -5.16 -32.92 10.64
CA THR A 262 -5.21 -32.59 12.07
C THR A 262 -3.79 -32.40 12.59
N PHE A 263 -3.59 -31.41 13.46
CA PHE A 263 -2.31 -31.19 14.12
C PHE A 263 -2.19 -32.02 15.39
N ALA A 264 -0.97 -32.36 15.79
CA ALA A 264 -0.72 -33.15 17.01
C ALA A 264 -1.24 -32.44 18.28
N ASP A 265 -1.30 -31.12 18.25
CA ASP A 265 -1.80 -30.26 19.33
C ASP A 265 -3.14 -29.58 19.00
N GLU A 266 -3.93 -30.17 18.12
CA GLU A 266 -5.24 -29.68 17.65
C GLU A 266 -6.15 -29.22 18.80
N ALA A 267 -6.18 -29.97 19.91
CA ALA A 267 -6.98 -29.64 21.08
C ALA A 267 -6.56 -28.35 21.81
N GLN A 268 -5.37 -27.83 21.52
CA GLN A 268 -4.86 -26.59 22.10
C GLN A 268 -5.16 -25.39 21.22
N ILE A 269 -5.60 -25.62 19.98
CA ILE A 269 -5.96 -24.55 19.04
C ILE A 269 -7.31 -23.97 19.43
N PRO A 270 -7.38 -22.68 19.81
CA PRO A 270 -8.66 -22.04 20.12
C PRO A 270 -9.60 -22.03 18.90
N ASP A 271 -10.89 -22.22 19.11
CA ASP A 271 -11.88 -22.28 18.01
C ASP A 271 -11.85 -21.02 17.13
N TRP A 272 -11.65 -19.86 17.75
CA TRP A 272 -11.58 -18.57 17.02
C TRP A 272 -10.34 -18.46 16.11
N ALA A 273 -9.25 -19.17 16.39
CA ALA A 273 -8.02 -19.14 15.59
C ALA A 273 -7.94 -20.27 14.57
N ARG A 274 -8.79 -21.30 14.71
CA ARG A 274 -8.70 -22.55 13.94
C ARG A 274 -8.66 -22.27 12.43
N LYS A 275 -9.63 -21.53 11.91
CA LYS A 275 -9.70 -21.20 10.47
C LYS A 275 -8.44 -20.49 9.99
N SER A 276 -7.99 -19.47 10.72
CA SER A 276 -6.81 -18.68 10.35
C SER A 276 -5.52 -19.51 10.36
N ILE A 277 -5.38 -20.42 11.31
CA ILE A 277 -4.23 -21.33 11.40
C ILE A 277 -4.18 -22.27 10.21
N TYR A 278 -5.32 -22.88 9.82
CA TYR A 278 -5.37 -23.75 8.66
C TYR A 278 -5.10 -22.97 7.35
N VAL A 279 -5.66 -21.78 7.18
CA VAL A 279 -5.36 -20.92 6.03
C VAL A 279 -3.88 -20.55 5.97
N ALA A 280 -3.30 -20.18 7.10
CA ALA A 280 -1.88 -19.80 7.18
C ALA A 280 -0.94 -20.96 6.85
N GLU A 281 -1.29 -22.17 7.24
CA GLU A 281 -0.50 -23.36 6.94
C GLU A 281 -0.69 -23.82 5.49
N ASP A 282 -1.90 -23.80 4.96
CA ASP A 282 -2.17 -24.08 3.53
C ASP A 282 -1.45 -23.11 2.57
N LEU A 283 -1.17 -21.90 3.02
CA LEU A 283 -0.47 -20.86 2.26
C LEU A 283 1.03 -20.76 2.60
N ASP A 284 1.60 -21.70 3.33
CA ASP A 284 3.00 -21.71 3.79
C ASP A 284 3.41 -20.41 4.53
N ILE A 285 2.46 -19.75 5.22
CA ILE A 285 2.73 -18.58 6.08
C ILE A 285 3.31 -19.03 7.41
N ILE A 286 2.90 -20.19 7.88
CA ILE A 286 3.44 -20.85 9.08
C ILE A 286 3.75 -22.30 8.80
N ASP A 287 4.78 -22.81 9.48
CA ASP A 287 5.14 -24.23 9.48
C ASP A 287 4.65 -24.94 10.75
N ALA A 288 4.21 -26.16 10.59
CA ALA A 288 3.92 -27.06 11.70
C ALA A 288 5.17 -27.92 12.00
N GLU A 289 5.89 -27.60 13.08
CA GLU A 289 7.03 -28.39 13.53
C GLU A 289 6.55 -29.72 14.17
N ASP A 290 7.04 -30.85 13.67
CA ASP A 290 6.59 -32.16 14.09
C ASP A 290 5.05 -32.35 14.09
N ASN A 291 4.40 -31.74 13.10
CA ASN A 291 2.94 -31.66 12.97
C ASN A 291 2.23 -30.93 14.13
N ALA A 292 2.91 -30.01 14.84
CA ALA A 292 2.34 -29.20 15.93
C ALA A 292 2.45 -27.71 15.62
N ILE A 293 1.40 -26.96 15.91
CA ILE A 293 1.30 -25.50 15.70
C ILE A 293 1.89 -24.73 16.87
N LYS A 294 1.77 -25.24 18.09
CA LYS A 294 2.15 -24.56 19.34
C LYS A 294 1.42 -23.23 19.52
N PRO A 295 0.08 -23.21 19.50
CA PRO A 295 -0.72 -21.97 19.37
C PRO A 295 -0.56 -20.99 20.53
N ASN A 296 -0.26 -21.49 21.73
CA ASN A 296 -0.18 -20.73 22.98
C ASN A 296 1.24 -20.23 23.31
N VAL A 297 2.22 -20.53 22.46
CA VAL A 297 3.59 -20.04 22.67
C VAL A 297 3.65 -18.55 22.36
N PRO A 298 4.29 -17.72 23.24
CA PRO A 298 4.54 -16.32 22.93
C PRO A 298 5.34 -16.15 21.64
N LEU A 299 4.94 -15.18 20.82
CA LEU A 299 5.61 -14.86 19.56
C LEU A 299 6.92 -14.10 19.84
N SER A 300 8.05 -14.63 19.36
CA SER A 300 9.37 -14.01 19.49
C SER A 300 10.09 -13.98 18.14
#